data_59fb95db03bbd2cd29261213f592aaf4
#
_entry.id   59fb95db03bbd2cd29261213f592aaf4
#
_cell.length_a   1.000
_cell.length_b   1.000
_cell.length_c   1.000
_cell.angle_alpha   90.00
_cell.angle_beta   90.00
_cell.angle_gamma   90.00
#
_symmetry.space_group_name_H-M   'P 1'
#
loop_
_entity.id
_entity.type
_entity.pdbx_description
1 polymer ?
#
loop_
_entity_poly.entity_id
_entity_poly.type
_entity_poly.pdbx_seq_one_letter_code
_entity_poly.pdbx_strand_id
1 'polypeptide(L)'
;FYSKSLCPLHPDLFKIIFPLMDELIDVCGADAFHVGLDEVWILGYNKCPRCGGRDKAELFAGYVNALHQHLKEKNCQLWMWSDRLIDGKETNLLGWQASMNNTARAIDLIPKDVMICNWKYEDAPPTPAYFAVKGFHVLPSACGKKEAVLAQMEQVYAARKNALRADFSYTLAERMPGVFETMCVSSNVFIDAYYNRKGVRKLTQENADTFKALFAEIRKKEKM
;
A
#
# COMPACT_ATOMS: atom_id res chain seq x y z
N PHE A 1 0.60 13.20 16.10
CA PHE A 1 1.19 12.03 15.39
C PHE A 1 1.53 12.42 13.95
N TYR A 2 0.55 12.88 13.17
CA TYR A 2 0.74 13.27 11.76
C TYR A 2 1.38 14.63 11.52
N SER A 3 1.88 15.28 12.54
CA SER A 3 2.55 16.59 12.45
C SER A 3 4.03 16.50 12.07
N LYS A 4 4.55 15.28 11.85
CA LYS A 4 5.96 15.03 11.53
C LYS A 4 6.07 14.16 10.29
N SER A 5 6.99 14.54 9.41
CA SER A 5 7.41 13.74 8.26
C SER A 5 8.91 13.91 8.05
N LEU A 6 9.54 12.93 7.47
CA LEU A 6 10.93 13.03 7.04
C LEU A 6 11.03 14.08 5.91
N CYS A 7 12.07 14.88 5.94
CA CYS A 7 12.37 15.74 4.80
C CYS A 7 13.15 14.95 3.75
N PRO A 8 12.63 14.72 2.55
CA PRO A 8 13.32 13.93 1.53
C PRO A 8 14.64 14.55 1.04
N LEU A 9 14.85 15.82 1.33
CA LEU A 9 16.07 16.56 0.98
C LEU A 9 17.04 16.72 2.16
N HIS A 10 16.87 15.92 3.23
CA HIS A 10 17.83 15.98 4.33
C HIS A 10 19.12 15.25 3.94
N PRO A 11 20.31 15.87 4.10
CA PRO A 11 21.58 15.28 3.62
C PRO A 11 21.96 13.96 4.28
N ASP A 12 21.46 13.69 5.48
CA ASP A 12 21.74 12.46 6.22
C ASP A 12 20.64 11.42 6.12
N LEU A 13 19.55 11.71 5.40
CA LEU A 13 18.39 10.82 5.33
C LEU A 13 18.77 9.42 4.88
N PHE A 14 19.38 9.31 3.73
CA PHE A 14 19.76 8.02 3.14
C PHE A 14 20.95 7.37 3.82
N LYS A 15 21.81 8.14 4.48
CA LYS A 15 22.90 7.60 5.32
C LYS A 15 22.38 6.81 6.53
N ILE A 16 21.14 7.11 6.95
CA ILE A 16 20.46 6.42 8.06
C ILE A 16 19.58 5.31 7.55
N ILE A 17 18.74 5.60 6.53
CA ILE A 17 17.71 4.67 6.08
C ILE A 17 18.30 3.47 5.33
N PHE A 18 19.25 3.69 4.42
CA PHE A 18 19.78 2.61 3.61
C PHE A 18 20.47 1.52 4.42
N PRO A 19 21.39 1.83 5.37
CA PRO A 19 21.96 0.79 6.20
C PRO A 19 20.94 0.00 7.02
N LEU A 20 19.88 0.68 7.52
CA LEU A 20 18.81 0.01 8.25
C LEU A 20 18.00 -0.95 7.35
N MET A 21 17.71 -0.52 6.13
CA MET A 21 17.03 -1.38 5.15
C MET A 21 17.90 -2.57 4.78
N ASP A 22 19.21 -2.34 4.54
CA ASP A 22 20.16 -3.38 4.17
C ASP A 22 20.26 -4.46 5.26
N GLU A 23 20.38 -4.05 6.52
CA GLU A 23 20.41 -4.97 7.65
C GLU A 23 19.16 -5.86 7.72
N LEU A 24 17.97 -5.25 7.53
CA LEU A 24 16.71 -6.00 7.53
C LEU A 24 16.58 -6.96 6.34
N ILE A 25 16.98 -6.52 5.15
CA ILE A 25 16.99 -7.36 3.95
C ILE A 25 17.91 -8.57 4.14
N ASP A 26 19.12 -8.33 4.61
CA ASP A 26 20.13 -9.36 4.79
C ASP A 26 19.73 -10.39 5.87
N VAL A 27 19.21 -9.92 7.01
CA VAL A 27 18.76 -10.80 8.10
C VAL A 27 17.55 -11.63 7.71
N CYS A 28 16.61 -11.05 6.95
CA CYS A 28 15.38 -11.72 6.53
C CYS A 28 15.56 -12.53 5.24
N GLY A 29 16.63 -12.34 4.48
CA GLY A 29 16.79 -12.89 3.13
C GLY A 29 15.67 -12.42 2.20
N ALA A 30 15.29 -11.13 2.30
CA ALA A 30 14.11 -10.61 1.63
C ALA A 30 14.38 -10.25 0.17
N ASP A 31 13.45 -10.61 -0.72
CA ASP A 31 13.41 -10.21 -2.13
C ASP A 31 12.42 -9.06 -2.41
N ALA A 32 11.71 -8.62 -1.37
CA ALA A 32 10.82 -7.47 -1.40
C ALA A 32 10.89 -6.68 -0.08
N PHE A 33 10.76 -5.37 -0.15
CA PHE A 33 10.80 -4.48 1.02
C PHE A 33 9.67 -3.45 0.95
N HIS A 34 8.82 -3.43 1.99
CA HIS A 34 7.74 -2.46 2.09
C HIS A 34 8.22 -1.19 2.79
N VAL A 35 8.26 -0.09 2.06
CA VAL A 35 8.80 1.20 2.53
C VAL A 35 7.78 2.10 3.23
N GLY A 36 6.53 1.64 3.41
CA GLY A 36 5.47 2.45 4.01
C GLY A 36 4.95 3.52 3.05
N LEU A 37 5.15 4.79 3.40
CA LEU A 37 4.77 5.99 2.63
C LEU A 37 3.27 6.28 2.60
N ASP A 38 2.52 5.69 3.53
CA ASP A 38 1.15 6.07 3.83
C ASP A 38 1.09 7.40 4.58
N GLU A 39 -0.04 8.06 4.45
CA GLU A 39 -0.43 9.20 5.27
C GLU A 39 0.63 10.32 5.41
N VAL A 40 1.43 10.52 4.38
CA VAL A 40 2.39 11.62 4.32
C VAL A 40 1.64 12.95 4.12
N TRP A 41 1.18 13.53 5.22
CA TRP A 41 0.40 14.77 5.24
C TRP A 41 1.26 16.01 5.07
N ILE A 42 2.44 16.03 5.69
CA ILE A 42 3.33 17.17 5.72
C ILE A 42 4.53 16.90 4.83
N LEU A 43 4.54 17.52 3.66
CA LEU A 43 5.63 17.49 2.71
C LEU A 43 5.75 18.87 2.04
N GLY A 44 6.96 19.36 1.80
CA GLY A 44 7.15 20.67 1.21
C GLY A 44 6.65 21.83 2.09
N TYR A 45 6.68 21.62 3.41
CA TYR A 45 6.19 22.62 4.36
C TYR A 45 7.06 23.89 4.31
N ASN A 46 6.41 25.06 4.17
CA ASN A 46 7.10 26.33 3.93
C ASN A 46 8.20 26.69 4.95
N LYS A 47 8.09 26.22 6.20
CA LYS A 47 9.10 26.45 7.22
C LYS A 47 10.30 25.46 7.13
N CYS A 48 10.23 24.44 6.29
CA CYS A 48 11.38 23.57 6.07
C CYS A 48 12.42 24.28 5.19
N PRO A 49 13.66 24.49 5.69
CA PRO A 49 14.68 25.22 4.91
C PRO A 49 15.16 24.47 3.66
N ARG A 50 14.80 23.19 3.49
CA ARG A 50 15.23 22.34 2.37
C ARG A 50 14.15 22.10 1.36
N CYS A 51 12.97 21.64 1.80
CA CYS A 51 11.87 21.28 0.89
C CYS A 51 10.73 22.29 0.87
N GLY A 52 10.78 23.36 1.66
CA GLY A 52 9.72 24.37 1.74
C GLY A 52 9.42 25.00 0.39
N GLY A 53 8.14 25.07 0.05
CA GLY A 53 7.64 25.66 -1.21
C GLY A 53 7.91 24.85 -2.48
N ARG A 54 8.57 23.70 -2.41
CA ARG A 54 8.80 22.82 -3.57
C ARG A 54 7.55 22.02 -3.94
N ASP A 55 7.49 21.58 -5.18
CA ASP A 55 6.40 20.70 -5.65
C ASP A 55 6.38 19.38 -4.86
N LYS A 56 5.21 19.06 -4.33
CA LYS A 56 5.07 17.92 -3.40
C LYS A 56 5.06 16.58 -4.12
N ALA A 57 4.58 16.54 -5.36
CA ALA A 57 4.62 15.33 -6.17
C ALA A 57 6.05 15.00 -6.57
N GLU A 58 6.85 16.00 -6.96
CA GLU A 58 8.26 15.84 -7.28
C GLU A 58 9.08 15.41 -6.05
N LEU A 59 8.81 16.01 -4.87
CA LEU A 59 9.46 15.62 -3.62
C LEU A 59 9.14 14.17 -3.26
N PHE A 60 7.88 13.78 -3.36
CA PHE A 60 7.43 12.43 -3.06
C PHE A 60 8.02 11.42 -4.04
N ALA A 61 7.92 11.70 -5.34
CA ALA A 61 8.49 10.86 -6.38
C ALA A 61 10.01 10.73 -6.27
N GLY A 62 10.73 11.82 -6.00
CA GLY A 62 12.17 11.80 -5.81
C GLY A 62 12.59 10.90 -4.64
N TYR A 63 11.81 10.89 -3.57
CA TYR A 63 12.06 10.00 -2.44
C TYR A 63 11.80 8.53 -2.81
N VAL A 64 10.68 8.24 -3.45
CA VAL A 64 10.37 6.88 -3.94
C VAL A 64 11.43 6.38 -4.91
N ASN A 65 11.84 7.23 -5.86
CA ASN A 65 12.86 6.87 -6.86
C ASN A 65 14.22 6.54 -6.23
N ALA A 66 14.62 7.26 -5.18
CA ALA A 66 15.87 6.97 -4.47
C ALA A 66 15.79 5.63 -3.72
N LEU A 67 14.66 5.35 -3.05
CA LEU A 67 14.42 4.05 -2.39
C LEU A 67 14.39 2.91 -3.42
N HIS A 68 13.70 3.13 -4.53
CA HIS A 68 13.59 2.13 -5.60
C HIS A 68 14.96 1.79 -6.20
N GLN A 69 15.78 2.80 -6.50
CA GLN A 69 17.11 2.59 -7.04
C GLN A 69 17.98 1.77 -6.07
N HIS A 70 17.96 2.11 -4.79
CA HIS A 70 18.71 1.39 -3.75
C HIS A 70 18.27 -0.08 -3.62
N LEU A 71 16.96 -0.33 -3.56
CA LEU A 71 16.42 -1.69 -3.48
C LEU A 71 16.70 -2.51 -4.74
N LYS A 72 16.64 -1.89 -5.91
CA LYS A 72 16.98 -2.53 -7.17
C LYS A 72 18.43 -3.02 -7.23
N GLU A 73 19.37 -2.25 -6.67
CA GLU A 73 20.77 -2.67 -6.54
C GLU A 73 20.96 -3.90 -5.62
N LYS A 74 19.99 -4.12 -4.73
CA LYS A 74 19.91 -5.31 -3.85
C LYS A 74 19.09 -6.46 -4.42
N ASN A 75 18.57 -6.36 -5.65
CA ASN A 75 17.60 -7.29 -6.22
C ASN A 75 16.34 -7.45 -5.36
N CYS A 76 15.92 -6.39 -4.69
CA CYS A 76 14.78 -6.36 -3.79
C CYS A 76 13.68 -5.46 -4.40
N GLN A 77 12.45 -5.96 -4.49
CA GLN A 77 11.33 -5.20 -5.05
C GLN A 77 10.82 -4.17 -4.05
N LEU A 78 10.57 -2.94 -4.49
CA LEU A 78 9.93 -1.92 -3.67
C LEU A 78 8.42 -2.13 -3.59
N TRP A 79 7.88 -2.21 -2.38
CA TRP A 79 6.46 -2.20 -2.06
C TRP A 79 6.11 -0.96 -1.26
N MET A 80 4.95 -0.34 -1.54
CA MET A 80 4.52 0.87 -0.82
C MET A 80 2.99 0.98 -0.75
N TRP A 81 2.50 1.77 0.20
CA TRP A 81 1.09 2.09 0.29
C TRP A 81 0.63 3.05 -0.81
N SER A 82 -0.63 2.97 -1.16
CA SER A 82 -1.24 3.58 -2.35
C SER A 82 -1.76 5.00 -2.17
N ASP A 83 -2.15 5.38 -0.96
CA ASP A 83 -3.03 6.52 -0.69
C ASP A 83 -2.48 7.87 -1.17
N ARG A 84 -1.17 8.07 -1.10
CA ARG A 84 -0.55 9.33 -1.57
C ARG A 84 -0.49 9.48 -3.09
N LEU A 85 -0.81 8.43 -3.84
CA LEU A 85 -0.85 8.39 -5.31
C LEU A 85 -2.26 8.53 -5.89
N ILE A 86 -3.28 8.69 -5.07
CA ILE A 86 -4.68 8.91 -5.46
C ILE A 86 -5.03 10.36 -5.17
N ASP A 87 -5.63 11.08 -6.11
CA ASP A 87 -6.14 12.42 -5.86
C ASP A 87 -7.50 12.37 -5.17
N GLY A 88 -7.55 12.82 -3.92
CA GLY A 88 -8.77 12.79 -3.11
C GLY A 88 -9.83 13.79 -3.56
N LYS A 89 -9.43 14.85 -4.29
CA LYS A 89 -10.37 15.85 -4.82
C LYS A 89 -11.06 15.33 -6.09
N GLU A 90 -10.33 14.61 -6.95
CA GLU A 90 -10.88 14.05 -8.17
C GLU A 90 -11.69 12.78 -7.92
N THR A 91 -11.25 11.94 -6.99
CA THR A 91 -11.89 10.64 -6.70
C THR A 91 -12.99 10.72 -5.65
N ASN A 92 -13.16 11.86 -4.99
CA ASN A 92 -14.06 12.04 -3.85
C ASN A 92 -13.82 11.07 -2.68
N LEU A 93 -12.62 10.51 -2.60
CA LEU A 93 -12.17 9.72 -1.47
C LEU A 93 -11.70 10.64 -0.34
N LEU A 94 -11.92 10.21 0.91
CA LEU A 94 -11.51 10.98 2.08
C LEU A 94 -9.99 11.02 2.23
N GLY A 95 -9.48 12.02 2.92
CA GLY A 95 -8.05 12.27 3.10
C GLY A 95 -7.23 11.10 3.66
N TRP A 96 -7.83 10.19 4.42
CA TRP A 96 -7.20 8.95 4.86
C TRP A 96 -6.88 8.01 3.70
N GLN A 97 -7.77 7.92 2.72
CA GLN A 97 -7.69 7.00 1.60
C GLN A 97 -7.03 7.59 0.36
N ALA A 98 -6.78 8.90 0.34
CA ALA A 98 -6.26 9.61 -0.82
C ALA A 98 -5.49 10.87 -0.43
N SER A 99 -4.69 11.38 -1.35
CA SER A 99 -3.92 12.61 -1.18
C SER A 99 -4.81 13.85 -1.26
N MET A 100 -4.75 14.68 -0.23
CA MET A 100 -5.33 16.03 -0.22
C MET A 100 -4.25 17.12 -0.31
N ASN A 101 -2.99 16.74 -0.39
CA ASN A 101 -1.84 17.63 -0.34
C ASN A 101 -1.02 17.69 -1.63
N ASN A 102 -1.63 17.32 -2.77
CA ASN A 102 -1.06 17.40 -4.12
C ASN A 102 0.13 16.45 -4.39
N THR A 103 0.25 15.34 -3.66
CA THR A 103 1.27 14.31 -3.97
C THR A 103 0.83 13.36 -5.09
N ALA A 104 -0.47 13.30 -5.43
CA ALA A 104 -1.04 12.29 -6.32
C ALA A 104 -0.37 12.21 -7.70
N ARG A 105 0.06 13.35 -8.26
CA ARG A 105 0.79 13.37 -9.54
C ARG A 105 2.11 12.57 -9.54
N ALA A 106 2.63 12.23 -8.36
CA ALA A 106 3.81 11.36 -8.26
C ALA A 106 3.58 9.99 -8.91
N ILE A 107 2.34 9.55 -9.07
CA ILE A 107 1.98 8.31 -9.77
C ILE A 107 2.58 8.22 -11.19
N ASP A 108 2.73 9.34 -11.86
CA ASP A 108 3.29 9.40 -13.23
C ASP A 108 4.82 9.63 -13.23
N LEU A 109 5.44 9.84 -12.07
CA LEU A 109 6.85 10.15 -11.88
C LEU A 109 7.68 9.03 -11.24
N ILE A 110 7.04 7.95 -10.82
CA ILE A 110 7.69 6.80 -10.17
C ILE A 110 7.74 5.58 -11.10
N PRO A 111 8.69 4.64 -10.88
CA PRO A 111 8.83 3.43 -11.66
C PRO A 111 7.59 2.55 -11.59
N LYS A 112 7.26 1.85 -12.69
CA LYS A 112 6.03 1.04 -12.80
C LYS A 112 6.19 -0.39 -12.27
N ASP A 113 7.40 -0.83 -11.97
CA ASP A 113 7.72 -2.10 -11.32
C ASP A 113 7.57 -2.08 -9.78
N VAL A 114 7.18 -0.92 -9.23
CA VAL A 114 6.79 -0.79 -7.81
C VAL A 114 5.49 -1.55 -7.55
N MET A 115 5.46 -2.34 -6.47
CA MET A 115 4.24 -2.98 -5.98
C MET A 115 3.41 -1.99 -5.16
N ILE A 116 2.22 -1.68 -5.60
CA ILE A 116 1.30 -0.79 -4.90
C ILE A 116 0.37 -1.60 -3.99
N CYS A 117 0.58 -1.48 -2.68
CA CYS A 117 -0.31 -2.06 -1.66
C CYS A 117 -1.50 -1.12 -1.44
N ASN A 118 -2.67 -1.51 -1.96
CA ASN A 118 -3.86 -0.66 -1.95
C ASN A 118 -4.75 -1.00 -0.76
N TRP A 119 -4.55 -0.30 0.36
CA TRP A 119 -5.32 -0.50 1.57
C TRP A 119 -6.67 0.19 1.51
N LYS A 120 -7.75 -0.58 1.75
CA LYS A 120 -9.13 -0.14 1.90
C LYS A 120 -9.83 -1.06 2.89
N TYR A 121 -10.36 -0.49 3.97
CA TYR A 121 -10.83 -1.27 5.12
C TYR A 121 -12.35 -1.33 5.22
N GLU A 122 -13.00 -0.21 4.92
CA GLU A 122 -14.43 -0.04 5.14
C GLU A 122 -15.27 -0.33 3.89
N ASP A 123 -14.67 -0.13 2.72
CA ASP A 123 -15.27 -0.21 1.41
C ASP A 123 -14.30 -0.80 0.38
N ALA A 124 -14.75 -0.96 -0.86
CA ALA A 124 -13.94 -1.51 -1.94
C ALA A 124 -14.06 -0.64 -3.21
N PRO A 125 -13.60 0.62 -3.19
CA PRO A 125 -13.59 1.44 -4.39
C PRO A 125 -12.68 0.81 -5.46
N PRO A 126 -12.90 1.08 -6.77
CA PRO A 126 -12.16 0.45 -7.87
C PRO A 126 -10.73 0.99 -8.03
N THR A 127 -10.08 1.33 -6.92
CA THR A 127 -8.71 1.86 -6.90
C THR A 127 -7.65 0.82 -7.31
N PRO A 128 -7.80 -0.49 -7.08
CA PRO A 128 -6.89 -1.48 -7.65
C PRO A 128 -6.84 -1.42 -9.18
N ALA A 129 -8.00 -1.31 -9.83
CA ALA A 129 -8.08 -1.18 -11.28
C ALA A 129 -7.43 0.13 -11.78
N TYR A 130 -7.59 1.23 -11.06
CA TYR A 130 -6.93 2.51 -11.36
C TYR A 130 -5.41 2.37 -11.43
N PHE A 131 -4.78 1.75 -10.43
CA PHE A 131 -3.33 1.53 -10.42
C PHE A 131 -2.87 0.55 -11.52
N ALA A 132 -3.64 -0.50 -11.74
CA ALA A 132 -3.33 -1.48 -12.80
C ALA A 132 -3.36 -0.82 -14.18
N VAL A 133 -4.36 0.02 -14.48
CA VAL A 133 -4.44 0.81 -15.73
C VAL A 133 -3.28 1.81 -15.84
N LYS A 134 -2.84 2.39 -14.71
CA LYS A 134 -1.64 3.25 -14.68
C LYS A 134 -0.32 2.48 -14.87
N GLY A 135 -0.37 1.17 -14.98
CA GLY A 135 0.78 0.31 -15.31
C GLY A 135 1.49 -0.30 -14.11
N PHE A 136 0.94 -0.22 -12.91
CA PHE A 136 1.54 -0.79 -11.71
C PHE A 136 1.09 -2.21 -11.43
N HIS A 137 1.92 -2.97 -10.72
CA HIS A 137 1.49 -4.15 -9.99
C HIS A 137 0.74 -3.71 -8.72
N VAL A 138 -0.39 -4.31 -8.46
CA VAL A 138 -1.27 -3.90 -7.34
C VAL A 138 -1.59 -5.10 -6.47
N LEU A 139 -1.41 -4.91 -5.17
CA LEU A 139 -1.82 -5.85 -4.14
C LEU A 139 -2.93 -5.21 -3.30
N PRO A 140 -4.21 -5.52 -3.53
CA PRO A 140 -5.28 -5.05 -2.68
C PRO A 140 -5.09 -5.54 -1.25
N SER A 141 -5.07 -4.60 -0.30
CA SER A 141 -4.75 -4.84 1.11
C SER A 141 -5.98 -4.47 1.95
N ALA A 142 -6.92 -5.40 1.99
CA ALA A 142 -8.16 -5.24 2.73
C ALA A 142 -8.00 -5.60 4.20
N CYS A 143 -8.84 -5.02 5.07
CA CYS A 143 -8.78 -5.25 6.50
C CYS A 143 -10.12 -4.99 7.17
N GLY A 144 -10.38 -5.72 8.25
CA GLY A 144 -11.44 -5.43 9.21
C GLY A 144 -12.83 -5.87 8.79
N LYS A 145 -13.35 -5.37 7.67
CA LYS A 145 -14.69 -5.73 7.19
C LYS A 145 -14.65 -6.85 6.15
N LYS A 146 -15.30 -7.95 6.46
CA LYS A 146 -15.42 -9.11 5.59
C LYS A 146 -15.96 -8.73 4.19
N GLU A 147 -16.98 -7.90 4.13
CA GLU A 147 -17.63 -7.46 2.90
C GLU A 147 -16.66 -6.67 2.01
N ALA A 148 -15.84 -5.80 2.61
CA ALA A 148 -14.82 -5.04 1.87
C ALA A 148 -13.72 -5.97 1.31
N VAL A 149 -13.28 -6.96 2.09
CA VAL A 149 -12.32 -7.98 1.64
C VAL A 149 -12.87 -8.77 0.45
N LEU A 150 -14.09 -9.30 0.58
CA LEU A 150 -14.73 -10.09 -0.48
C LEU A 150 -14.94 -9.27 -1.75
N ALA A 151 -15.37 -8.01 -1.62
CA ALA A 151 -15.56 -7.12 -2.76
C ALA A 151 -14.24 -6.79 -3.48
N GLN A 152 -13.13 -6.61 -2.75
CA GLN A 152 -11.81 -6.44 -3.37
C GLN A 152 -11.33 -7.72 -4.06
N MET A 153 -11.57 -8.89 -3.48
CA MET A 153 -11.30 -10.18 -4.13
C MET A 153 -12.09 -10.33 -5.44
N GLU A 154 -13.36 -9.94 -5.44
CA GLU A 154 -14.18 -9.99 -6.65
C GLU A 154 -13.63 -9.10 -7.77
N GLN A 155 -13.09 -7.92 -7.43
CA GLN A 155 -12.39 -7.08 -8.42
C GLN A 155 -11.19 -7.81 -9.04
N VAL A 156 -10.38 -8.51 -8.24
CA VAL A 156 -9.24 -9.30 -8.73
C VAL A 156 -9.72 -10.44 -9.64
N TYR A 157 -10.71 -11.20 -9.22
CA TYR A 157 -11.24 -12.30 -10.02
C TYR A 157 -11.91 -11.82 -11.30
N ALA A 158 -12.62 -10.71 -11.26
CA ALA A 158 -13.21 -10.10 -12.47
C ALA A 158 -12.13 -9.68 -13.46
N ALA A 159 -11.05 -9.07 -13.00
CA ALA A 159 -9.92 -8.73 -13.84
C ALA A 159 -9.27 -9.96 -14.48
N ARG A 160 -9.04 -11.03 -13.71
CA ARG A 160 -8.49 -12.30 -14.20
C ARG A 160 -9.41 -12.98 -15.23
N LYS A 161 -10.71 -13.00 -15.01
CA LYS A 161 -11.69 -13.55 -15.96
C LYS A 161 -11.72 -12.77 -17.28
N ASN A 162 -11.62 -11.47 -17.21
CA ASN A 162 -11.60 -10.62 -18.39
C ASN A 162 -10.30 -10.75 -19.19
N ALA A 163 -9.20 -11.15 -18.54
CA ALA A 163 -7.93 -11.43 -19.17
C ALA A 163 -8.00 -12.54 -20.25
N LEU A 164 -8.93 -13.47 -20.12
CA LEU A 164 -9.12 -14.55 -21.07
C LEU A 164 -9.82 -14.13 -22.38
N ARG A 165 -10.26 -12.86 -22.50
CA ARG A 165 -11.12 -12.43 -23.59
C ARG A 165 -10.53 -11.41 -24.55
N ALA A 166 -9.43 -10.75 -24.22
CA ALA A 166 -8.79 -9.77 -25.09
C ALA A 166 -7.34 -9.49 -24.66
N ASP A 167 -6.49 -9.15 -25.60
CA ASP A 167 -5.08 -8.81 -25.39
C ASP A 167 -4.86 -7.69 -24.34
N PHE A 168 -5.85 -6.83 -24.16
CA PHE A 168 -5.84 -5.73 -23.19
C PHE A 168 -6.07 -6.18 -21.74
N SER A 169 -6.85 -7.21 -21.51
CA SER A 169 -7.22 -7.66 -20.17
C SER A 169 -6.17 -8.56 -19.52
N TYR A 170 -5.32 -9.17 -20.32
CA TYR A 170 -4.18 -9.96 -19.86
C TYR A 170 -3.26 -9.14 -18.93
N THR A 171 -2.85 -7.97 -19.38
CA THR A 171 -1.97 -7.06 -18.61
C THR A 171 -2.61 -6.60 -17.29
N LEU A 172 -3.92 -6.37 -17.28
CA LEU A 172 -4.65 -5.97 -16.07
C LEU A 172 -4.69 -7.11 -15.03
N ALA A 173 -4.91 -8.33 -15.45
CA ALA A 173 -4.95 -9.49 -14.55
C ALA A 173 -3.57 -9.81 -13.96
N GLU A 174 -2.51 -9.69 -14.73
CA GLU A 174 -1.14 -9.88 -14.24
C GLU A 174 -0.75 -8.83 -13.21
N ARG A 175 -1.31 -7.62 -13.31
CA ARG A 175 -1.04 -6.52 -12.39
C ARG A 175 -1.80 -6.60 -11.07
N MET A 176 -2.77 -7.52 -10.94
CA MET A 176 -3.51 -7.75 -9.69
C MET A 176 -3.33 -9.21 -9.23
N PRO A 177 -2.18 -9.56 -8.63
CA PRO A 177 -1.86 -10.96 -8.29
C PRO A 177 -2.75 -11.57 -7.22
N GLY A 178 -3.35 -10.74 -6.35
CA GLY A 178 -4.19 -11.24 -5.27
C GLY A 178 -4.71 -10.15 -4.34
N VAL A 179 -5.26 -10.58 -3.23
CA VAL A 179 -5.70 -9.73 -2.12
C VAL A 179 -4.87 -10.07 -0.89
N PHE A 180 -4.28 -9.05 -0.27
CA PHE A 180 -3.41 -9.20 0.90
C PHE A 180 -4.21 -9.12 2.22
N GLU A 181 -5.32 -9.83 2.26
CA GLU A 181 -6.28 -9.82 3.38
C GLU A 181 -5.69 -10.39 4.67
N THR A 182 -4.82 -11.38 4.54
CA THR A 182 -4.27 -12.11 5.70
C THR A 182 -3.39 -11.23 6.59
N MET A 183 -2.58 -10.37 5.99
CA MET A 183 -1.72 -9.46 6.75
C MET A 183 -2.53 -8.44 7.55
N CYS A 184 -3.56 -7.90 6.94
CA CYS A 184 -4.38 -6.86 7.56
C CYS A 184 -5.25 -7.41 8.71
N VAL A 185 -5.87 -8.57 8.53
CA VAL A 185 -6.64 -9.21 9.60
C VAL A 185 -5.71 -9.66 10.74
N SER A 186 -4.55 -10.21 10.41
CA SER A 186 -3.54 -10.58 11.41
C SER A 186 -3.00 -9.38 12.18
N SER A 187 -2.74 -8.26 11.50
CA SER A 187 -2.23 -7.06 12.18
C SER A 187 -3.25 -6.47 13.15
N ASN A 188 -4.54 -6.51 12.84
CA ASN A 188 -5.59 -6.10 13.77
C ASN A 188 -5.62 -6.99 15.02
N VAL A 189 -5.46 -8.29 14.89
CA VAL A 189 -5.35 -9.20 16.03
C VAL A 189 -4.14 -8.86 16.91
N PHE A 190 -2.99 -8.55 16.32
CA PHE A 190 -1.80 -8.14 17.05
C PHE A 190 -1.95 -6.77 17.70
N ILE A 191 -2.54 -5.81 17.00
CA ILE A 191 -2.81 -4.48 17.53
C ILE A 191 -3.78 -4.57 18.71
N ASP A 192 -4.85 -5.32 18.57
CA ASP A 192 -5.81 -5.57 19.65
C ASP A 192 -5.14 -6.25 20.85
N ALA A 193 -4.30 -7.24 20.63
CA ALA A 193 -3.53 -7.89 21.68
C ALA A 193 -2.56 -6.93 22.37
N TYR A 194 -1.93 -6.02 21.62
CA TYR A 194 -1.00 -5.03 22.18
C TYR A 194 -1.70 -3.97 23.00
N TYR A 195 -2.77 -3.38 22.48
CA TYR A 195 -3.53 -2.34 23.18
C TYR A 195 -4.41 -2.87 24.29
N ASN A 196 -4.77 -4.14 24.26
CA ASN A 196 -5.76 -4.74 25.15
C ASN A 196 -5.20 -5.70 26.20
N ARG A 197 -3.96 -5.51 26.63
CA ARG A 197 -3.42 -6.26 27.78
C ARG A 197 -4.31 -6.21 29.04
N LYS A 198 -5.35 -5.37 29.05
CA LYS A 198 -6.29 -5.16 30.16
C LYS A 198 -7.69 -5.73 29.98
N GLY A 199 -7.94 -6.64 29.04
CA GLY A 199 -9.23 -7.36 29.10
C GLY A 199 -9.96 -7.65 27.79
N VAL A 200 -9.33 -7.64 26.63
CA VAL A 200 -10.04 -7.86 25.37
C VAL A 200 -9.78 -9.22 24.72
N ARG A 201 -9.91 -10.29 25.51
CA ARG A 201 -10.05 -11.64 24.96
C ARG A 201 -11.22 -11.76 23.97
N LYS A 202 -12.29 -10.96 24.16
CA LYS A 202 -13.48 -11.00 23.32
C LYS A 202 -13.22 -10.47 21.90
N LEU A 203 -12.63 -9.28 21.76
CA LEU A 203 -12.32 -8.71 20.44
C LEU A 203 -11.29 -9.53 19.67
N THR A 204 -10.27 -10.05 20.35
CA THR A 204 -9.26 -10.92 19.73
C THR A 204 -9.90 -12.22 19.24
N GLN A 205 -10.87 -12.79 20.00
CA GLN A 205 -11.61 -13.98 19.57
C GLN A 205 -12.54 -13.68 18.38
N GLU A 206 -13.28 -12.58 18.41
CA GLU A 206 -14.15 -12.14 17.32
C GLU A 206 -13.33 -11.91 16.02
N ASN A 207 -12.16 -11.30 16.11
CA ASN A 207 -11.26 -11.12 14.98
C ASN A 207 -10.71 -12.46 14.46
N ALA A 208 -10.35 -13.37 15.35
CA ALA A 208 -9.89 -14.70 14.97
C ALA A 208 -11.00 -15.53 14.29
N ASP A 209 -12.23 -15.40 14.74
CA ASP A 209 -13.37 -16.09 14.15
C ASP A 209 -13.76 -15.48 12.79
N THR A 210 -13.68 -14.15 12.66
CA THR A 210 -13.82 -13.43 11.38
C THR A 210 -12.76 -13.88 10.37
N PHE A 211 -11.50 -13.98 10.79
CA PHE A 211 -10.41 -14.49 9.97
C PHE A 211 -10.66 -15.92 9.47
N LYS A 212 -11.06 -16.83 10.36
CA LYS A 212 -11.39 -18.22 9.99
C LYS A 212 -12.52 -18.30 8.99
N ALA A 213 -13.60 -17.54 9.22
CA ALA A 213 -14.75 -17.49 8.32
C ALA A 213 -14.37 -16.93 6.94
N LEU A 214 -13.60 -15.85 6.90
CA LEU A 214 -13.08 -15.26 5.67
C LEU A 214 -12.22 -16.24 4.87
N PHE A 215 -11.28 -16.91 5.53
CA PHE A 215 -10.42 -17.92 4.90
C PHE A 215 -11.22 -19.10 4.31
N ALA A 216 -12.26 -19.52 5.00
CA ALA A 216 -13.14 -20.58 4.51
C ALA A 216 -13.88 -20.17 3.23
N GLU A 217 -14.31 -18.91 3.13
CA GLU A 217 -14.95 -18.38 1.92
C GLU A 217 -13.96 -18.19 0.76
N ILE A 218 -12.76 -17.67 1.03
CA ILE A 218 -11.69 -17.53 0.05
C ILE A 218 -11.36 -18.89 -0.59
N ARG A 219 -11.15 -19.93 0.22
CA ARG A 219 -10.86 -21.29 -0.24
C ARG A 219 -11.98 -21.89 -1.10
N LYS A 220 -13.22 -21.53 -0.83
CA LYS A 220 -14.35 -21.95 -1.68
C LYS A 220 -14.30 -21.29 -3.06
N LYS A 221 -13.98 -19.98 -3.10
CA LYS A 221 -13.89 -19.22 -4.36
C LYS A 221 -12.68 -19.62 -5.21
N GLU A 222 -11.56 -20.00 -4.60
CA GLU A 222 -10.37 -20.49 -5.31
C GLU A 222 -10.55 -21.86 -5.96
N LYS A 223 -11.51 -22.65 -5.49
CA LYS A 223 -11.85 -23.97 -6.06
C LYS A 223 -12.88 -23.92 -7.20
N MET A 224 -13.44 -22.76 -7.46
CA MET A 224 -14.42 -22.50 -8.54
C MET A 224 -13.73 -21.94 -9.78
#